data_1383183ae150981abb20710796867534
#
_entry.id   1383183ae150981abb20710796867534
#
_cell.length_a   1.000
_cell.length_b   1.000
_cell.length_c   1.000
_cell.angle_alpha   90.00
_cell.angle_beta   90.00
_cell.angle_gamma   90.00
#
_symmetry.space_group_name_H-M   'P 1'
#
loop_
_entity.id
_entity.type
_entity.pdbx_description
1 polymer ?
#
loop_
_entity_poly.entity_id
_entity_poly.type
_entity_poly.pdbx_seq_one_letter_code
_entity_poly.pdbx_strand_id
1 'polypeptide(L)'
;ACAALQDVIAEHGAPKVVIHNVAELIIKPFEEGHVDDYQSTWRSMVQSAVLLAQVTFKPMVRAGGGAFIVSGATASLRGGARFSAFASAKFALRGLTQSLAREFQPAGVHVCHTILDGIIDTERSRELHSLDRAKMMRPEDIAEAYWQLAHQPRSTWTHELDLRPASESF
;
A
#
# COMPACT_ATOMS: atom_id res chain seq x y z
N ALA A 1 0.23 6.26 17.88
CA ALA A 1 0.94 5.62 16.76
C ALA A 1 2.18 6.44 16.35
N CYS A 2 2.05 7.76 16.05
CA CYS A 2 3.21 8.57 15.62
C CYS A 2 4.30 8.67 16.69
N ALA A 3 3.94 8.88 17.96
CA ALA A 3 4.91 8.94 19.05
C ALA A 3 5.72 7.64 19.17
N ALA A 4 5.05 6.49 19.24
CA ALA A 4 5.74 5.21 19.30
C ALA A 4 6.71 4.96 18.13
N LEU A 5 6.34 5.40 16.91
CA LEU A 5 7.23 5.29 15.76
C LEU A 5 8.42 6.26 15.86
N GLN A 6 8.19 7.45 16.40
CA GLN A 6 9.28 8.40 16.68
C GLN A 6 10.27 7.86 17.72
N ASP A 7 9.77 7.19 18.76
CA ASP A 7 10.60 6.54 19.78
C ASP A 7 11.45 5.44 19.16
N VAL A 8 10.85 4.58 18.31
CA VAL A 8 11.59 3.53 17.58
C VAL A 8 12.68 4.13 16.68
N ILE A 9 12.38 5.23 15.97
CA ILE A 9 13.38 5.90 15.12
C ILE A 9 14.49 6.54 15.97
N ALA A 10 14.16 7.09 17.12
CA ALA A 10 15.15 7.67 18.02
C ALA A 10 16.09 6.60 18.58
N GLU A 11 15.59 5.41 18.88
CA GLU A 11 16.37 4.29 19.43
C GLU A 11 17.19 3.55 18.37
N HIS A 12 16.58 3.25 17.21
CA HIS A 12 17.16 2.36 16.19
C HIS A 12 17.63 3.06 14.92
N GLY A 13 17.41 4.37 14.80
CA GLY A 13 17.74 5.14 13.60
C GLY A 13 16.66 5.09 12.53
N ALA A 14 16.94 5.71 11.39
CA ALA A 14 16.01 5.81 10.28
C ALA A 14 15.73 4.44 9.64
N PRO A 15 14.46 4.11 9.35
CA PRO A 15 14.13 2.87 8.67
C PRO A 15 14.72 2.86 7.25
N LYS A 16 15.23 1.73 6.80
CA LYS A 16 15.66 1.51 5.41
C LYS A 16 14.50 1.14 4.50
N VAL A 17 13.51 0.44 5.04
CA VAL A 17 12.30 0.01 4.32
C VAL A 17 11.10 0.28 5.19
N VAL A 18 10.11 0.92 4.60
CA VAL A 18 8.79 1.18 5.20
C VAL A 18 7.73 0.61 4.28
N ILE A 19 6.87 -0.24 4.79
CA ILE A 19 5.77 -0.85 4.04
C ILE A 19 4.45 -0.42 4.67
N HIS A 20 3.65 0.33 3.91
CA HIS A 20 2.28 0.65 4.28
C HIS A 20 1.34 -0.40 3.68
N ASN A 21 0.95 -1.39 4.50
CA ASN A 21 0.10 -2.53 4.10
C ASN A 21 -1.25 -2.52 4.83
N VAL A 22 -1.84 -1.34 5.00
CA VAL A 22 -3.12 -1.19 5.69
C VAL A 22 -4.26 -1.24 4.68
N ALA A 23 -5.30 -2.02 4.98
CA ALA A 23 -6.53 -2.06 4.20
C ALA A 23 -7.75 -2.19 5.12
N GLU A 24 -8.81 -1.46 4.77
CA GLU A 24 -10.14 -1.59 5.35
C GLU A 24 -11.12 -1.81 4.20
N LEU A 25 -11.56 -3.05 4.05
CA LEU A 25 -12.44 -3.47 2.97
C LEU A 25 -13.91 -3.35 3.39
N ILE A 26 -14.64 -2.47 2.72
CA ILE A 26 -16.09 -2.31 2.86
C ILE A 26 -16.74 -2.64 1.53
N ILE A 27 -17.66 -3.61 1.54
CA ILE A 27 -18.41 -4.10 0.37
C ILE A 27 -19.89 -4.00 0.68
N LYS A 28 -20.56 -3.00 0.13
CA LYS A 28 -22.02 -2.82 0.26
C LYS A 28 -22.59 -1.99 -0.90
N PRO A 29 -23.89 -2.12 -1.23
CA PRO A 29 -24.56 -1.22 -2.17
C PRO A 29 -24.37 0.25 -1.76
N PHE A 30 -24.35 1.15 -2.74
CA PHE A 30 -24.10 2.57 -2.45
C PHE A 30 -25.17 3.19 -1.56
N GLU A 31 -26.42 2.82 -1.78
CA GLU A 31 -27.58 3.28 -0.99
C GLU A 31 -27.58 2.81 0.48
N GLU A 32 -26.85 1.75 0.79
CA GLU A 32 -26.65 1.25 2.16
C GLU A 32 -25.38 1.84 2.82
N GLY A 33 -24.59 2.61 2.05
CA GLY A 33 -23.36 3.23 2.50
C GLY A 33 -23.62 4.48 3.35
N HIS A 34 -22.80 4.69 4.35
CA HIS A 34 -22.79 5.90 5.18
C HIS A 34 -21.52 6.70 4.94
N VAL A 35 -21.57 8.01 5.16
CA VAL A 35 -20.38 8.89 5.06
C VAL A 35 -19.25 8.38 5.96
N ASP A 36 -19.59 7.78 7.09
CA ASP A 36 -18.62 7.21 8.03
C ASP A 36 -17.79 6.06 7.40
N ASP A 37 -18.34 5.30 6.47
CA ASP A 37 -17.61 4.25 5.76
C ASP A 37 -16.46 4.85 4.92
N TYR A 38 -16.72 5.98 4.27
CA TYR A 38 -15.71 6.70 3.48
C TYR A 38 -14.68 7.37 4.38
N GLN A 39 -15.11 7.97 5.49
CA GLN A 39 -14.19 8.57 6.47
C GLN A 39 -13.31 7.51 7.12
N SER A 40 -13.88 6.36 7.48
CA SER A 40 -13.14 5.24 8.09
C SER A 40 -12.09 4.69 7.13
N THR A 41 -12.47 4.34 5.89
CA THR A 41 -11.54 3.82 4.88
C THR A 41 -10.46 4.84 4.53
N TRP A 42 -10.79 6.13 4.42
CA TRP A 42 -9.80 7.18 4.17
C TRP A 42 -8.84 7.33 5.34
N ARG A 43 -9.36 7.34 6.56
CA ARG A 43 -8.57 7.47 7.78
C ARG A 43 -7.61 6.30 7.97
N SER A 44 -8.11 5.08 7.79
CA SER A 44 -7.29 3.87 7.96
C SER A 44 -6.24 3.73 6.86
N MET A 45 -6.55 4.00 5.59
CA MET A 45 -5.65 3.75 4.46
C MET A 45 -4.85 4.98 4.02
N VAL A 46 -5.48 6.15 3.92
CA VAL A 46 -4.79 7.35 3.36
C VAL A 46 -4.13 8.17 4.47
N GLN A 47 -4.89 8.52 5.51
CA GLN A 47 -4.33 9.31 6.61
C GLN A 47 -3.19 8.58 7.31
N SER A 48 -3.28 7.27 7.49
CA SER A 48 -2.20 6.48 8.10
C SER A 48 -0.92 6.50 7.23
N ALA A 49 -1.05 6.45 5.89
CA ALA A 49 0.09 6.58 4.98
C ALA A 49 0.72 7.98 5.06
N VAL A 50 -0.11 9.05 5.13
CA VAL A 50 0.38 10.43 5.34
C VAL A 50 1.19 10.53 6.63
N LEU A 51 0.62 10.06 7.74
CA LEU A 51 1.29 10.11 9.05
C LEU A 51 2.59 9.31 9.06
N LEU A 52 2.59 8.13 8.43
CA LEU A 52 3.78 7.29 8.31
C LEU A 52 4.88 7.99 7.50
N ALA A 53 4.52 8.57 6.34
CA ALA A 53 5.46 9.33 5.52
C ALA A 53 6.04 10.54 6.25
N GLN A 54 5.19 11.32 6.94
CA GLN A 54 5.62 12.50 7.72
C GLN A 54 6.64 12.16 8.80
N VAL A 55 6.50 11.00 9.45
CA VAL A 55 7.41 10.57 10.51
C VAL A 55 8.71 9.98 9.94
N THR A 56 8.65 9.27 8.81
CA THR A 56 9.78 8.48 8.31
C THR A 56 10.64 9.19 7.26
N PHE A 57 10.07 10.04 6.40
CA PHE A 57 10.79 10.57 5.23
C PHE A 57 11.98 11.46 5.60
N LYS A 58 11.80 12.39 6.54
CA LYS A 58 12.88 13.28 6.96
C LYS A 58 14.08 12.51 7.57
N PRO A 59 13.88 11.54 8.49
CA PRO A 59 14.95 10.65 8.92
C PRO A 59 15.57 9.85 7.77
N MET A 60 14.79 9.28 6.86
CA MET A 60 15.28 8.49 5.72
C MET A 60 16.18 9.34 4.82
N VAL A 61 15.74 10.54 4.44
CA VAL A 61 16.54 11.47 3.61
C VAL A 61 17.88 11.78 4.27
N ARG A 62 17.88 12.08 5.58
CA ARG A 62 19.12 12.36 6.34
C ARG A 62 20.06 11.17 6.41
N ALA A 63 19.52 9.95 6.37
CA ALA A 63 20.28 8.69 6.40
C ALA A 63 20.72 8.22 5.00
N GLY A 64 20.52 9.04 3.95
CA GLY A 64 20.90 8.72 2.57
C GLY A 64 19.84 8.01 1.75
N GLY A 65 18.61 7.92 2.25
CA GLY A 65 17.46 7.37 1.53
C GLY A 65 16.93 6.05 2.10
N GLY A 66 16.03 5.44 1.36
CA GLY A 66 15.36 4.17 1.70
C GLY A 66 14.18 3.91 0.77
N ALA A 67 13.41 2.87 1.03
CA ALA A 67 12.22 2.50 0.25
C ALA A 67 10.92 2.70 1.07
N PHE A 68 9.92 3.29 0.44
CA PHE A 68 8.56 3.45 0.98
C PHE A 68 7.57 2.78 0.02
N ILE A 69 7.08 1.60 0.38
CA ILE A 69 6.21 0.77 -0.46
C ILE A 69 4.79 0.84 0.07
N VAL A 70 3.83 1.13 -0.80
CA VAL A 70 2.42 1.25 -0.46
C VAL A 70 1.62 0.16 -1.16
N SER A 71 0.95 -0.68 -0.38
CA SER A 71 0.07 -1.74 -0.91
C SER A 71 -1.24 -1.15 -1.42
N GLY A 72 -1.36 -1.09 -2.73
CA GLY A 72 -2.58 -0.78 -3.45
C GLY A 72 -3.46 -2.01 -3.66
N ALA A 73 -4.32 -1.94 -4.65
CA ALA A 73 -5.21 -3.01 -5.08
C ALA A 73 -5.70 -2.72 -6.50
N THR A 74 -6.41 -3.66 -7.14
CA THR A 74 -7.24 -3.41 -8.34
C THR A 74 -8.06 -2.13 -8.20
N ALA A 75 -8.58 -1.90 -7.00
CA ALA A 75 -9.35 -0.71 -6.64
C ALA A 75 -8.55 0.60 -6.66
N SER A 76 -7.23 0.58 -6.86
CA SER A 76 -6.42 1.77 -7.15
C SER A 76 -6.51 2.21 -8.61
N LEU A 77 -7.01 1.34 -9.50
CA LEU A 77 -7.10 1.56 -10.95
C LEU A 77 -8.54 1.69 -11.44
N ARG A 78 -9.45 0.93 -10.86
CA ARG A 78 -10.87 0.88 -11.28
C ARG A 78 -11.79 0.68 -10.08
N GLY A 79 -12.92 1.38 -10.07
CA GLY A 79 -13.99 1.15 -9.10
C GLY A 79 -14.86 -0.04 -9.53
N GLY A 80 -15.22 -0.90 -8.56
CA GLY A 80 -16.22 -1.95 -8.77
C GLY A 80 -17.56 -1.59 -8.14
N ALA A 81 -18.64 -2.17 -8.61
CA ALA A 81 -19.94 -2.07 -7.93
C ALA A 81 -19.80 -2.54 -6.47
N ARG A 82 -20.43 -1.84 -5.54
CA ARG A 82 -20.39 -2.10 -4.09
C ARG A 82 -19.06 -1.80 -3.38
N PHE A 83 -18.04 -1.28 -4.08
CA PHE A 83 -16.70 -0.99 -3.53
C PHE A 83 -16.42 0.51 -3.42
N SER A 84 -17.42 1.37 -3.47
CA SER A 84 -17.23 2.84 -3.61
C SER A 84 -16.36 3.46 -2.51
N ALA A 85 -16.56 3.12 -1.24
CA ALA A 85 -15.73 3.62 -0.13
C ALA A 85 -14.29 3.11 -0.23
N PHE A 86 -14.09 1.82 -0.45
CA PHE A 86 -12.77 1.21 -0.61
C PHE A 86 -12.01 1.75 -1.82
N ALA A 87 -12.67 1.80 -2.99
CA ALA A 87 -12.04 2.26 -4.22
C ALA A 87 -11.65 3.74 -4.15
N SER A 88 -12.52 4.61 -3.61
CA SER A 88 -12.19 6.03 -3.45
C SER A 88 -10.93 6.24 -2.59
N ALA A 89 -10.78 5.51 -1.50
CA ALA A 89 -9.59 5.58 -0.65
C ALA A 89 -8.35 4.99 -1.34
N LYS A 90 -8.47 3.90 -2.11
CA LYS A 90 -7.34 3.31 -2.86
C LYS A 90 -6.88 4.21 -4.02
N PHE A 91 -7.79 4.92 -4.71
CA PHE A 91 -7.41 5.97 -5.69
C PHE A 91 -6.70 7.14 -5.01
N ALA A 92 -7.23 7.62 -3.88
CA ALA A 92 -6.58 8.68 -3.12
C ALA A 92 -5.17 8.28 -2.65
N LEU A 93 -5.01 7.04 -2.19
CA LEU A 93 -3.72 6.49 -1.78
C LEU A 93 -2.72 6.44 -2.95
N ARG A 94 -3.16 6.05 -4.14
CA ARG A 94 -2.33 6.08 -5.36
C ARG A 94 -1.90 7.50 -5.71
N GLY A 95 -2.83 8.47 -5.70
CA GLY A 95 -2.53 9.88 -5.95
C GLY A 95 -1.53 10.46 -4.95
N LEU A 96 -1.69 10.13 -3.65
CA LEU A 96 -0.73 10.47 -2.61
C LEU A 96 0.67 9.92 -2.93
N THR A 97 0.74 8.63 -3.27
CA THR A 97 2.02 7.95 -3.57
C THR A 97 2.73 8.60 -4.76
N GLN A 98 1.99 8.99 -5.80
CA GLN A 98 2.54 9.69 -6.96
C GLN A 98 3.13 11.06 -6.60
N SER A 99 2.47 11.81 -5.72
CA SER A 99 2.98 13.11 -5.24
C SER A 99 4.24 12.94 -4.40
N LEU A 100 4.21 12.01 -3.46
CA LEU A 100 5.36 11.70 -2.60
C LEU A 100 6.58 11.21 -3.41
N ALA A 101 6.35 10.41 -4.45
CA ALA A 101 7.42 9.96 -5.33
C ALA A 101 8.10 11.14 -6.03
N ARG A 102 7.34 12.06 -6.62
CA ARG A 102 7.90 13.23 -7.32
C ARG A 102 8.71 14.13 -6.40
N GLU A 103 8.29 14.25 -5.15
CA GLU A 103 8.92 15.13 -4.17
C GLU A 103 10.18 14.50 -3.55
N PHE A 104 10.14 13.20 -3.21
CA PHE A 104 11.16 12.57 -2.37
C PHE A 104 12.10 11.61 -3.09
N GLN A 105 11.79 11.13 -4.30
CA GLN A 105 12.75 10.34 -5.07
C GLN A 105 14.06 11.10 -5.38
N PRO A 106 14.04 12.39 -5.75
CA PRO A 106 15.28 13.16 -5.89
C PRO A 106 16.12 13.19 -4.61
N ALA A 107 15.46 13.18 -3.44
CA ALA A 107 16.11 13.17 -2.14
C ALA A 107 16.52 11.75 -1.66
N GLY A 108 16.31 10.73 -2.47
CA GLY A 108 16.78 9.36 -2.20
C GLY A 108 15.75 8.43 -1.56
N VAL A 109 14.49 8.82 -1.44
CA VAL A 109 13.43 7.92 -0.96
C VAL A 109 12.71 7.30 -2.15
N HIS A 110 12.89 5.99 -2.34
CA HIS A 110 12.19 5.22 -3.38
C HIS A 110 10.73 5.00 -2.96
N VAL A 111 9.81 5.72 -3.56
CA VAL A 111 8.37 5.61 -3.28
C VAL A 111 7.69 4.79 -4.36
N CYS A 112 7.13 3.62 -3.99
CA CYS A 112 6.49 2.69 -4.90
C CYS A 112 5.05 2.38 -4.46
N HIS A 113 4.13 2.34 -5.42
CA HIS A 113 2.74 1.86 -5.27
C HIS A 113 2.61 0.49 -5.90
N THR A 114 2.26 -0.54 -5.13
CA THR A 114 2.04 -1.89 -5.65
C THR A 114 0.55 -2.15 -5.83
N ILE A 115 0.14 -2.60 -7.00
CA ILE A 115 -1.23 -2.99 -7.30
C ILE A 115 -1.33 -4.49 -7.09
N LEU A 116 -1.98 -4.89 -6.00
CA LEU A 116 -2.26 -6.30 -5.72
C LEU A 116 -3.59 -6.65 -6.38
N ASP A 117 -3.52 -7.17 -7.62
CA ASP A 117 -4.69 -7.50 -8.44
C ASP A 117 -5.01 -9.00 -8.33
N GLY A 118 -5.57 -9.37 -7.19
CA GLY A 118 -5.97 -10.72 -6.86
C GLY A 118 -6.28 -10.88 -5.38
N ILE A 119 -6.77 -12.05 -5.01
CA ILE A 119 -7.06 -12.41 -3.62
C ILE A 119 -5.78 -12.97 -2.97
N ILE A 120 -5.37 -12.37 -1.86
CA ILE A 120 -4.22 -12.85 -1.10
C ILE A 120 -4.63 -14.08 -0.28
N ASP A 121 -3.83 -15.15 -0.30
CA ASP A 121 -4.07 -16.40 0.42
C ASP A 121 -3.86 -16.21 1.93
N THR A 122 -4.89 -15.75 2.62
CA THR A 122 -4.96 -15.62 4.08
C THR A 122 -6.10 -16.47 4.61
N GLU A 123 -6.08 -16.79 5.90
CA GLU A 123 -7.17 -17.51 6.56
C GLU A 123 -8.52 -16.82 6.34
N ARG A 124 -8.58 -15.51 6.57
CA ARG A 124 -9.79 -14.71 6.35
C ARG A 124 -10.24 -14.71 4.88
N SER A 125 -9.31 -14.67 3.93
CA SER A 125 -9.68 -14.70 2.51
C SER A 125 -10.27 -16.05 2.10
N ARG A 126 -9.76 -17.15 2.66
CA ARG A 126 -10.28 -18.50 2.42
C ARG A 126 -11.69 -18.68 2.97
N GLU A 127 -12.00 -18.05 4.11
CA GLU A 127 -13.37 -18.06 4.68
C GLU A 127 -14.37 -17.25 3.84
N LEU A 128 -13.90 -16.14 3.24
CA LEU A 128 -14.75 -15.21 2.49
C LEU A 128 -14.94 -15.61 1.01
N HIS A 129 -14.01 -16.36 0.44
CA HIS A 129 -13.99 -16.64 -0.98
C HIS A 129 -13.87 -18.15 -1.24
N SER A 130 -14.82 -18.71 -2.01
CA SER A 130 -14.75 -20.09 -2.51
C SER A 130 -13.79 -20.19 -3.71
N LEU A 131 -12.55 -19.73 -3.55
CA LEU A 131 -11.54 -19.73 -4.62
C LEU A 131 -10.47 -20.77 -4.30
N ASP A 132 -10.03 -21.51 -5.35
CA ASP A 132 -8.89 -22.40 -5.23
C ASP A 132 -7.64 -21.64 -4.81
N ARG A 133 -6.94 -22.12 -3.81
CA ARG A 133 -5.71 -21.51 -3.29
C ARG A 133 -4.63 -21.35 -4.36
N ALA A 134 -4.59 -22.25 -5.35
CA ALA A 134 -3.68 -22.15 -6.49
C ALA A 134 -3.92 -20.89 -7.36
N LYS A 135 -5.09 -20.28 -7.23
CA LYS A 135 -5.45 -19.01 -7.89
C LYS A 135 -5.31 -17.78 -7.00
N MET A 136 -4.87 -17.94 -5.75
CA MET A 136 -4.62 -16.85 -4.83
C MET A 136 -3.15 -16.42 -4.87
N MET A 137 -2.88 -15.18 -4.49
CA MET A 137 -1.54 -14.63 -4.31
C MET A 137 -0.97 -15.11 -2.98
N ARG A 138 0.18 -15.77 -3.00
CA ARG A 138 0.84 -16.17 -1.76
C ARG A 138 1.52 -14.97 -1.08
N PRO A 139 1.35 -14.78 0.23
CA PRO A 139 2.00 -13.68 0.96
C PRO A 139 3.53 -13.66 0.79
N GLU A 140 4.16 -14.83 0.72
CA GLU A 140 5.60 -14.99 0.56
C GLU A 140 6.09 -14.45 -0.79
N ASP A 141 5.32 -14.67 -1.87
CA ASP A 141 5.67 -14.18 -3.21
C ASP A 141 5.51 -12.65 -3.29
N ILE A 142 4.51 -12.10 -2.61
CA ILE A 142 4.34 -10.64 -2.48
C ILE A 142 5.51 -10.05 -1.69
N ALA A 143 5.91 -10.68 -0.59
CA ALA A 143 7.04 -10.23 0.23
C ALA A 143 8.35 -10.25 -0.55
N GLU A 144 8.59 -11.28 -1.38
CA GLU A 144 9.75 -11.35 -2.27
C GLU A 144 9.76 -10.19 -3.29
N ALA A 145 8.61 -9.90 -3.91
CA ALA A 145 8.49 -8.76 -4.82
C ALA A 145 8.79 -7.42 -4.11
N TYR A 146 8.33 -7.26 -2.87
CA TYR A 146 8.61 -6.07 -2.06
C TYR A 146 10.09 -5.96 -1.68
N TRP A 147 10.72 -7.09 -1.38
CA TRP A 147 12.15 -7.14 -1.14
C TRP A 147 12.95 -6.67 -2.37
N GLN A 148 12.60 -7.18 -3.55
CA GLN A 148 13.23 -6.75 -4.80
C GLN A 148 13.02 -5.26 -5.07
N LEU A 149 11.81 -4.72 -4.87
CA LEU A 149 11.55 -3.29 -4.98
C LEU A 149 12.42 -2.46 -4.04
N ALA A 150 12.54 -2.88 -2.78
CA ALA A 150 13.30 -2.15 -1.78
C ALA A 150 14.81 -2.08 -2.09
N HIS A 151 15.33 -3.01 -2.90
CA HIS A 151 16.75 -3.14 -3.24
C HIS A 151 17.09 -2.74 -4.69
N GLN A 152 16.15 -2.14 -5.42
CA GLN A 152 16.40 -1.67 -6.78
C GLN A 152 17.47 -0.57 -6.82
N PRO A 153 18.35 -0.59 -7.83
CA PRO A 153 19.30 0.50 -8.06
C PRO A 153 18.55 1.79 -8.41
N ARG A 154 19.08 2.93 -7.97
CA ARG A 154 18.45 4.25 -8.15
C ARG A 154 18.16 4.61 -9.61
N SER A 155 18.91 4.08 -10.55
CA SER A 155 18.75 4.33 -11.99
C SER A 155 17.51 3.66 -12.60
N THR A 156 16.88 2.71 -11.88
CA THR A 156 15.77 1.89 -12.40
C THR A 156 14.67 1.67 -11.37
N TRP A 157 14.39 2.67 -10.56
CA TRP A 157 13.33 2.57 -9.56
C TRP A 157 11.94 2.42 -10.19
N THR A 158 11.23 1.40 -9.77
CA THR A 158 9.83 1.16 -10.14
C THR A 158 8.92 2.07 -9.32
N HIS A 159 8.11 2.88 -9.98
CA HIS A 159 7.13 3.72 -9.29
C HIS A 159 5.81 2.99 -9.04
N GLU A 160 5.31 2.24 -10.01
CA GLU A 160 4.11 1.39 -9.87
C GLU A 160 4.44 -0.03 -10.33
N LEU A 161 3.98 -1.02 -9.57
CA LEU A 161 4.14 -2.43 -9.88
C LEU A 161 2.79 -3.13 -9.76
N ASP A 162 2.38 -3.81 -10.84
CA ASP A 162 1.19 -4.65 -10.89
C ASP A 162 1.59 -6.11 -10.60
N LEU A 163 1.02 -6.67 -9.54
CA LEU A 163 1.20 -8.06 -9.13
C LEU A 163 -0.14 -8.77 -9.17
N ARG A 164 -0.21 -9.88 -9.88
CA ARG A 164 -1.42 -10.71 -10.00
C ARG A 164 -1.10 -12.18 -10.16
N PRO A 165 -2.02 -13.09 -9.78
CA PRO A 165 -1.89 -14.49 -10.13
C PRO A 165 -1.90 -14.66 -11.65
N ALA A 166 -1.14 -15.62 -12.17
CA ALA A 166 -1.15 -15.94 -13.61
C ALA A 166 -2.54 -16.35 -14.15
N SER A 167 -3.44 -16.74 -13.25
CA SER A 167 -4.83 -17.12 -13.56
C SER A 167 -5.80 -15.92 -13.57
N GLU A 168 -5.36 -14.71 -13.17
CA GLU A 168 -6.22 -13.53 -13.18
C GLU A 168 -6.45 -13.02 -14.60
N SER A 169 -7.70 -12.69 -14.92
CA SER A 169 -8.07 -12.13 -16.22
C SER A 169 -7.99 -10.60 -16.20
N PHE A 170 -7.59 -10.04 -17.33
CA PHE A 170 -7.57 -8.58 -17.53
C PHE A 170 -8.95 -7.99 -17.77
#